data_fdb4ddb0947c5ad4a8e30f52a262383a
#
_entry.id   fdb4ddb0947c5ad4a8e30f52a262383a
#
_cell.length_a   1.000
_cell.length_b   1.000
_cell.length_c   1.000
_cell.angle_alpha   90.00
_cell.angle_beta   90.00
_cell.angle_gamma   90.00
#
_symmetry.space_group_name_H-M   'P 1'
#
loop_
_entity.id
_entity.type
_entity.pdbx_description
1 polymer ?
#
loop_
_entity_poly.entity_id
_entity_poly.type
_entity_poly.pdbx_seq_one_letter_code
_entity_poly.pdbx_strand_id
1 'polypeptide(L)'
;MEMSSDLDYFNDGGASNYSLCDDTSQLRIAFISIGTCLSALGCVFNGVLLYIFLGKTERSYPFQTFLAFLDFMLCALYIHCFGLLSLSVEYKIAFLYNFVMDSNVVTLVMSRIVQLSIPYTLIANSAEKLAMILGKDCESQFSLRLRLGVIVALLGTATALRINGLYLFFIDVDDNCDFFHRKWLSSHQEEQAKWTTFENVLTFFHTFVSFVLLCALNIVVVAKLRVQHRRTRRQSTSPAQLFSTTTSRVEAAQEIREQQYRLRCAVKTTVVIITAYLACNLVNFVLYILETFRRTWILESNGSFQPFYVIISDLGSNLFVFSSTIRIFIYYKYNAEIKKLIKDIWVVNYVIQQAQPPKTDILLKTDKVDV
;
A
#
# COMPACT_ATOMS: atom_id res chain seq x y z
N MET A 1 -0.50 -9.19 -9.05
CA MET A 1 -0.11 -8.97 -10.44
C MET A 1 1.05 -9.88 -10.70
N GLU A 2 0.78 -10.98 -11.29
CA GLU A 2 1.80 -11.91 -11.72
C GLU A 2 2.22 -11.52 -13.13
N MET A 3 3.39 -10.91 -13.25
CA MET A 3 4.12 -10.91 -14.51
C MET A 3 4.61 -12.32 -14.90
N SER A 4 4.31 -13.35 -14.08
CA SER A 4 4.71 -14.73 -14.38
C SER A 4 3.84 -15.38 -15.46
N SER A 5 2.65 -14.87 -15.72
CA SER A 5 1.79 -15.40 -16.75
C SER A 5 2.20 -15.00 -18.17
N ASP A 6 2.90 -13.88 -18.31
CA ASP A 6 3.45 -13.48 -19.61
C ASP A 6 4.69 -14.30 -20.00
N LEU A 7 5.30 -15.04 -19.04
CA LEU A 7 6.53 -15.81 -19.26
C LEU A 7 6.27 -17.28 -19.68
N ASP A 8 5.12 -17.87 -19.31
CA ASP A 8 4.74 -19.21 -19.76
C ASP A 8 4.41 -19.27 -21.26
N TYR A 9 4.21 -18.12 -21.89
CA TYR A 9 3.85 -17.99 -23.30
C TYR A 9 5.00 -18.32 -24.26
N PHE A 10 6.24 -18.16 -23.83
CA PHE A 10 7.41 -18.37 -24.69
C PHE A 10 7.82 -19.84 -24.85
N ASN A 11 7.09 -20.80 -24.26
CA ASN A 11 7.61 -22.14 -24.08
C ASN A 11 6.93 -23.28 -24.86
N ASP A 12 5.85 -23.01 -25.59
CA ASP A 12 5.31 -24.02 -26.49
C ASP A 12 5.97 -23.91 -27.87
N GLY A 13 6.84 -24.87 -28.18
CA GLY A 13 7.62 -24.95 -29.44
C GLY A 13 6.81 -25.12 -30.74
N GLY A 14 5.69 -24.45 -30.84
CA GLY A 14 4.93 -24.20 -32.04
C GLY A 14 5.38 -22.89 -32.66
N ALA A 15 6.14 -22.91 -33.73
CA ALA A 15 6.52 -21.79 -34.57
C ALA A 15 5.29 -21.00 -35.06
N SER A 16 4.68 -20.21 -34.20
CA SER A 16 3.77 -19.16 -34.63
C SER A 16 4.63 -17.89 -34.78
N ASN A 17 4.71 -17.38 -36.00
CA ASN A 17 5.31 -16.11 -36.40
C ASN A 17 4.58 -14.92 -35.76
N TYR A 18 4.46 -14.90 -34.43
CA TYR A 18 4.15 -13.67 -33.71
C TYR A 18 5.45 -12.89 -33.63
N SER A 19 5.48 -11.72 -34.25
CA SER A 19 6.58 -10.80 -34.09
C SER A 19 6.63 -10.37 -32.60
N LEU A 20 7.61 -10.90 -31.86
CA LEU A 20 7.99 -10.44 -30.52
C LEU A 20 8.18 -8.92 -30.46
N CYS A 21 8.19 -8.26 -31.62
CA CYS A 21 8.40 -6.86 -31.85
C CYS A 21 7.09 -6.06 -31.99
N ASP A 22 5.94 -6.61 -31.55
CA ASP A 22 4.65 -5.95 -31.75
C ASP A 22 4.44 -4.76 -30.80
N ASP A 23 3.88 -3.67 -31.33
CA ASP A 23 3.63 -2.44 -30.60
C ASP A 23 2.59 -2.64 -29.50
N THR A 24 2.85 -2.11 -28.32
CA THR A 24 1.91 -2.11 -27.19
C THR A 24 0.61 -1.39 -27.57
N SER A 25 -0.54 -2.00 -27.30
CA SER A 25 -1.84 -1.39 -27.63
C SER A 25 -2.00 -0.02 -26.97
N GLN A 26 -2.60 0.95 -27.69
CA GLN A 26 -2.83 2.32 -27.20
C GLN A 26 -3.61 2.35 -25.87
N LEU A 27 -4.53 1.40 -25.69
CA LEU A 27 -5.29 1.28 -24.45
C LEU A 27 -4.41 0.91 -23.26
N ARG A 28 -3.45 -0.01 -23.45
CA ARG A 28 -2.49 -0.39 -22.42
C ARG A 28 -1.58 0.78 -22.04
N ILE A 29 -1.12 1.57 -23.01
CA ILE A 29 -0.34 2.79 -22.75
C ILE A 29 -1.14 3.78 -21.91
N ALA A 30 -2.43 3.95 -22.18
CA ALA A 30 -3.30 4.82 -21.38
C ALA A 30 -3.42 4.34 -19.92
N PHE A 31 -3.62 3.02 -19.67
CA PHE A 31 -3.66 2.47 -18.32
C PHE A 31 -2.32 2.63 -17.59
N ILE A 32 -1.20 2.38 -18.24
CA ILE A 32 0.14 2.58 -17.67
C ILE A 32 0.35 4.06 -17.32
N SER A 33 -0.05 4.98 -18.17
CA SER A 33 0.08 6.42 -17.92
C SER A 33 -0.75 6.87 -16.70
N ILE A 34 -2.00 6.42 -16.60
CA ILE A 34 -2.86 6.67 -15.44
C ILE A 34 -2.22 6.10 -14.16
N GLY A 35 -1.75 4.86 -14.20
CA GLY A 35 -1.08 4.22 -13.08
C GLY A 35 0.20 4.93 -12.66
N THR A 36 0.98 5.44 -13.61
CA THR A 36 2.19 6.22 -13.36
C THR A 36 1.87 7.55 -12.66
N CYS A 37 0.84 8.27 -13.11
CA CYS A 37 0.38 9.49 -12.45
C CYS A 37 -0.11 9.22 -11.03
N LEU A 38 -0.90 8.16 -10.83
CA LEU A 38 -1.34 7.73 -9.49
C LEU A 38 -0.15 7.35 -8.60
N SER A 39 0.85 6.67 -9.15
CA SER A 39 2.06 6.28 -8.42
C SER A 39 2.89 7.49 -8.02
N ALA A 40 3.03 8.50 -8.89
CA ALA A 40 3.73 9.74 -8.56
C ALA A 40 3.06 10.48 -7.39
N LEU A 41 1.73 10.60 -7.42
CA LEU A 41 0.95 11.13 -6.29
C LEU A 41 1.11 10.26 -5.05
N GLY A 42 1.10 8.94 -5.21
CA GLY A 42 1.30 7.96 -4.13
C GLY A 42 2.67 8.10 -3.46
N CYS A 43 3.75 8.31 -4.21
CA CYS A 43 5.08 8.59 -3.65
C CYS A 43 5.07 9.85 -2.78
N VAL A 44 4.46 10.94 -3.26
CA VAL A 44 4.38 12.18 -2.48
C VAL A 44 3.57 11.97 -1.20
N PHE A 45 2.39 11.39 -1.30
CA PHE A 45 1.48 11.22 -0.16
C PHE A 45 2.03 10.26 0.89
N ASN A 46 2.60 9.13 0.48
CA ASN A 46 3.20 8.18 1.40
C ASN A 46 4.54 8.68 1.97
N GLY A 47 5.30 9.48 1.20
CA GLY A 47 6.46 10.21 1.70
C GLY A 47 6.10 11.19 2.82
N VAL A 48 5.01 11.95 2.65
CA VAL A 48 4.47 12.85 3.70
C VAL A 48 4.01 12.05 4.93
N LEU A 49 3.29 10.94 4.75
CA LEU A 49 2.88 10.07 5.86
C LEU A 49 4.09 9.50 6.61
N LEU A 50 5.10 9.05 5.87
CA LEU A 50 6.34 8.52 6.46
C LEU A 50 7.06 9.59 7.28
N TYR A 51 7.18 10.80 6.76
CA TYR A 51 7.76 11.94 7.49
C TYR A 51 6.99 12.26 8.78
N ILE A 52 5.65 12.24 8.73
CA ILE A 52 4.80 12.46 9.90
C ILE A 52 5.04 11.37 10.95
N PHE A 53 4.99 10.09 10.55
CA PHE A 53 5.11 8.97 11.48
C PHE A 53 6.50 8.84 12.10
N LEU A 54 7.56 9.24 11.39
CA LEU A 54 8.93 9.17 11.89
C LEU A 54 9.30 10.36 12.78
N GLY A 55 8.82 11.56 12.46
CA GLY A 55 9.37 12.78 13.06
C GLY A 55 8.41 13.65 13.87
N LYS A 56 7.10 13.48 13.70
CA LYS A 56 6.12 14.45 14.24
C LYS A 56 5.12 13.86 15.22
N THR A 57 5.00 12.55 15.32
CA THR A 57 4.08 11.92 16.27
C THR A 57 4.78 11.66 17.60
N GLU A 58 4.14 12.03 18.70
CA GLU A 58 4.61 11.73 20.07
C GLU A 58 4.60 10.21 20.37
N ARG A 59 3.76 9.49 19.67
CA ARG A 59 3.61 8.04 19.83
C ARG A 59 4.20 7.28 18.66
N SER A 60 4.84 6.17 18.95
CA SER A 60 5.36 5.26 17.92
C SER A 60 4.25 4.44 17.27
N TYR A 61 4.13 4.55 15.95
CA TYR A 61 3.19 3.79 15.12
C TYR A 61 3.94 2.86 14.13
N PRO A 62 4.69 1.84 14.61
CA PRO A 62 5.64 1.12 13.78
C PRO A 62 4.99 0.41 12.59
N PHE A 63 3.82 -0.21 12.74
CA PHE A 63 3.13 -0.85 11.61
C PHE A 63 2.63 0.14 10.56
N GLN A 64 2.14 1.32 10.99
CA GLN A 64 1.70 2.36 10.07
C GLN A 64 2.89 3.01 9.35
N THR A 65 3.99 3.23 10.05
CA THR A 65 5.24 3.72 9.48
C THR A 65 5.77 2.75 8.43
N PHE A 66 5.84 1.47 8.78
CA PHE A 66 6.31 0.44 7.85
C PHE A 66 5.37 0.29 6.65
N LEU A 67 4.06 0.39 6.86
CA LEU A 67 3.07 0.37 5.78
C LEU A 67 3.24 1.57 4.83
N ALA A 68 3.43 2.78 5.36
CA ALA A 68 3.69 3.97 4.52
C ALA A 68 5.01 3.83 3.73
N PHE A 69 6.04 3.21 4.31
CA PHE A 69 7.27 2.88 3.61
C PHE A 69 7.03 1.87 2.47
N LEU A 70 6.30 0.78 2.73
CA LEU A 70 5.97 -0.21 1.69
C LEU A 70 5.14 0.40 0.56
N ASP A 71 4.19 1.28 0.88
CA ASP A 71 3.38 1.98 -0.11
C ASP A 71 4.20 2.96 -0.96
N PHE A 72 5.14 3.67 -0.33
CA PHE A 72 6.09 4.52 -1.05
C PHE A 72 6.93 3.68 -2.03
N MET A 73 7.49 2.57 -1.54
CA MET A 73 8.28 1.65 -2.37
C MET A 73 7.45 1.05 -3.50
N LEU A 74 6.21 0.63 -3.24
CA LEU A 74 5.31 0.12 -4.27
C LEU A 74 5.11 1.13 -5.40
N CYS A 75 4.80 2.37 -5.06
CA CYS A 75 4.59 3.44 -6.04
C CYS A 75 5.88 3.75 -6.82
N ALA A 76 7.04 3.81 -6.15
CA ALA A 76 8.32 4.04 -6.81
C ALA A 76 8.69 2.91 -7.79
N LEU A 77 8.47 1.66 -7.37
CA LEU A 77 8.71 0.48 -8.21
C LEU A 77 7.75 0.42 -9.41
N TYR A 78 6.49 0.84 -9.24
CA TYR A 78 5.55 0.94 -10.36
C TYR A 78 6.01 1.98 -11.40
N ILE A 79 6.45 3.15 -10.95
CA ILE A 79 7.02 4.18 -11.86
C ILE A 79 8.22 3.62 -12.61
N HIS A 80 9.11 2.90 -11.92
CA HIS A 80 10.29 2.31 -12.52
C HIS A 80 9.93 1.25 -13.57
N CYS A 81 9.14 0.25 -13.20
CA CYS A 81 8.84 -0.90 -14.07
C CYS A 81 7.97 -0.55 -15.28
N PHE A 82 7.00 0.35 -15.10
CA PHE A 82 6.00 0.65 -16.12
C PHE A 82 6.14 2.07 -16.67
N GLY A 83 6.26 3.06 -15.77
CA GLY A 83 6.29 4.46 -16.15
C GLY A 83 7.54 4.85 -16.96
N LEU A 84 8.73 4.56 -16.42
CA LEU A 84 9.99 4.89 -17.07
C LEU A 84 10.22 4.04 -18.32
N LEU A 85 9.78 2.77 -18.32
CA LEU A 85 9.88 1.92 -19.50
C LEU A 85 9.01 2.47 -20.62
N SER A 86 7.74 2.74 -20.39
CA SER A 86 6.82 3.33 -21.37
C SER A 86 7.34 4.67 -21.90
N LEU A 87 7.83 5.54 -20.99
CA LEU A 87 8.42 6.82 -21.37
C LEU A 87 9.66 6.65 -22.25
N SER A 88 10.52 5.68 -21.95
CA SER A 88 11.75 5.44 -22.71
C SER A 88 11.48 4.94 -24.12
N VAL A 89 10.45 4.11 -24.29
CA VAL A 89 10.02 3.60 -25.61
C VAL A 89 9.34 4.70 -26.42
N GLU A 90 8.40 5.43 -25.83
CA GLU A 90 7.64 6.47 -26.51
C GLU A 90 8.53 7.64 -27.00
N TYR A 91 9.43 8.11 -26.14
CA TYR A 91 10.35 9.22 -26.46
C TYR A 91 11.70 8.76 -27.03
N LYS A 92 11.88 7.46 -27.27
CA LYS A 92 13.10 6.85 -27.84
C LYS A 92 14.39 7.23 -27.08
N ILE A 93 14.33 7.20 -25.73
CA ILE A 93 15.46 7.55 -24.85
C ILE A 93 16.29 6.30 -24.56
N ALA A 94 17.33 6.02 -25.34
CA ALA A 94 18.14 4.81 -25.28
C ALA A 94 18.80 4.59 -23.91
N PHE A 95 19.36 5.64 -23.29
CA PHE A 95 19.97 5.53 -21.95
C PHE A 95 18.94 5.07 -20.90
N LEU A 96 17.75 5.67 -20.91
CA LEU A 96 16.69 5.34 -19.95
C LEU A 96 16.18 3.90 -20.16
N TYR A 97 16.00 3.50 -21.43
CA TYR A 97 15.60 2.14 -21.79
C TYR A 97 16.60 1.10 -21.26
N ASN A 98 17.89 1.28 -21.53
CA ASN A 98 18.91 0.36 -21.02
C ASN A 98 18.94 0.32 -19.50
N PHE A 99 18.91 1.48 -18.83
CA PHE A 99 18.89 1.56 -17.36
C PHE A 99 17.70 0.78 -16.75
N VAL A 100 16.50 0.98 -17.29
CA VAL A 100 15.30 0.29 -16.80
C VAL A 100 15.39 -1.21 -17.05
N MET A 101 15.76 -1.63 -18.25
CA MET A 101 15.85 -3.03 -18.62
C MET A 101 16.93 -3.77 -17.80
N ASP A 102 18.11 -3.19 -17.65
CA ASP A 102 19.21 -3.81 -16.92
C ASP A 102 18.93 -3.95 -15.42
N SER A 103 18.08 -3.07 -14.85
CA SER A 103 17.63 -3.15 -13.45
C SER A 103 16.31 -3.90 -13.25
N ASN A 104 15.65 -4.35 -14.34
CA ASN A 104 14.29 -4.88 -14.30
C ASN A 104 14.14 -6.13 -13.41
N VAL A 105 15.09 -7.06 -13.46
CA VAL A 105 15.07 -8.29 -12.63
C VAL A 105 15.06 -7.94 -11.13
N VAL A 106 15.94 -7.04 -10.71
CA VAL A 106 16.03 -6.61 -9.30
C VAL A 106 14.74 -5.90 -8.89
N THR A 107 14.25 -5.00 -9.74
CA THR A 107 13.03 -4.22 -9.49
C THR A 107 11.80 -5.12 -9.39
N LEU A 108 11.71 -6.14 -10.25
CA LEU A 108 10.66 -7.15 -10.21
C LEU A 108 10.66 -7.92 -8.86
N VAL A 109 11.81 -8.42 -8.44
CA VAL A 109 11.93 -9.15 -7.17
C VAL A 109 11.58 -8.25 -5.98
N MET A 110 12.07 -7.01 -5.97
CA MET A 110 11.71 -6.02 -4.95
C MET A 110 10.20 -5.73 -4.94
N SER A 111 9.58 -5.60 -6.10
CA SER A 111 8.13 -5.40 -6.22
C SER A 111 7.35 -6.58 -5.61
N ARG A 112 7.74 -7.82 -5.89
CA ARG A 112 7.12 -9.02 -5.31
C ARG A 112 7.28 -9.11 -3.79
N ILE A 113 8.45 -8.69 -3.24
CA ILE A 113 8.69 -8.63 -1.79
C ILE A 113 7.76 -7.60 -1.15
N VAL A 114 7.66 -6.40 -1.73
CA VAL A 114 6.80 -5.32 -1.23
C VAL A 114 5.32 -5.73 -1.29
N GLN A 115 4.87 -6.28 -2.41
CA GLN A 115 3.49 -6.74 -2.60
C GLN A 115 3.11 -7.82 -1.59
N LEU A 116 4.00 -8.77 -1.32
CA LEU A 116 3.81 -9.80 -0.29
C LEU A 116 3.74 -9.20 1.12
N SER A 117 4.57 -8.21 1.42
CA SER A 117 4.68 -7.61 2.76
C SER A 117 3.46 -6.77 3.15
N ILE A 118 2.77 -6.11 2.20
CA ILE A 118 1.65 -5.21 2.47
C ILE A 118 0.47 -5.92 3.19
N PRO A 119 -0.13 -7.00 2.66
CA PRO A 119 -1.27 -7.65 3.30
C PRO A 119 -0.93 -8.22 4.67
N TYR A 120 0.26 -8.80 4.85
CA TYR A 120 0.68 -9.33 6.14
C TYR A 120 0.94 -8.23 7.18
N THR A 121 1.43 -7.06 6.76
CA THR A 121 1.51 -5.88 7.63
C THR A 121 0.13 -5.38 8.06
N LEU A 122 -0.86 -5.38 7.14
CA LEU A 122 -2.25 -5.06 7.47
C LEU A 122 -2.86 -6.08 8.45
N ILE A 123 -2.57 -7.38 8.28
CA ILE A 123 -2.99 -8.45 9.20
C ILE A 123 -2.39 -8.21 10.60
N ALA A 124 -1.08 -7.97 10.69
CA ALA A 124 -0.40 -7.71 11.96
C ALA A 124 -0.95 -6.47 12.67
N ASN A 125 -1.14 -5.36 11.94
CA ASN A 125 -1.74 -4.14 12.46
C ASN A 125 -3.20 -4.36 12.94
N SER A 126 -4.00 -5.13 12.19
CA SER A 126 -5.37 -5.46 12.57
C SER A 126 -5.45 -6.34 13.81
N ALA A 127 -4.57 -7.35 13.90
CA ALA A 127 -4.46 -8.23 15.06
C ALA A 127 -4.07 -7.44 16.33
N GLU A 128 -3.11 -6.50 16.22
CA GLU A 128 -2.77 -5.59 17.32
C GLU A 128 -3.98 -4.78 17.78
N LYS A 129 -4.74 -4.18 16.86
CA LYS A 129 -5.94 -3.39 17.22
C LYS A 129 -7.03 -4.26 17.83
N LEU A 130 -7.20 -5.48 17.33
CA LEU A 130 -8.16 -6.44 17.92
C LEU A 130 -7.75 -6.82 19.35
N ALA A 131 -6.48 -7.07 19.61
CA ALA A 131 -5.97 -7.37 20.94
C ALA A 131 -6.21 -6.21 21.92
N MET A 132 -5.98 -4.96 21.49
CA MET A 132 -6.29 -3.76 22.28
C MET A 132 -7.78 -3.63 22.62
N ILE A 133 -8.69 -3.97 21.68
CA ILE A 133 -10.14 -3.93 21.92
C ILE A 133 -10.58 -4.99 22.94
N LEU A 134 -9.91 -6.15 22.98
CA LEU A 134 -10.24 -7.26 23.88
C LEU A 134 -9.85 -7.01 25.34
N GLY A 135 -9.23 -5.85 25.65
CA GLY A 135 -8.92 -5.45 27.04
C GLY A 135 -7.83 -6.28 27.70
N LYS A 136 -7.06 -7.03 26.95
CA LYS A 136 -5.79 -7.57 27.44
C LYS A 136 -4.87 -6.38 27.67
N ASP A 137 -4.20 -6.29 28.82
CA ASP A 137 -3.25 -5.22 29.17
C ASP A 137 -2.11 -5.16 28.13
N CYS A 138 -2.47 -4.70 26.93
CA CYS A 138 -1.65 -4.80 25.72
C CYS A 138 -0.52 -3.77 25.69
N GLU A 139 -0.61 -2.72 26.46
CA GLU A 139 0.45 -1.71 26.53
C GLU A 139 1.74 -2.31 27.11
N SER A 140 1.58 -3.25 28.05
CA SER A 140 2.69 -4.03 28.63
C SER A 140 3.15 -5.21 27.75
N GLN A 141 2.23 -5.85 27.01
CA GLN A 141 2.55 -7.05 26.22
C GLN A 141 3.09 -6.76 24.81
N PHE A 142 2.63 -5.66 24.14
CA PHE A 142 3.12 -5.25 22.84
C PHE A 142 4.18 -4.16 22.96
N SER A 143 5.34 -4.52 23.55
CA SER A 143 6.49 -3.62 23.60
C SER A 143 6.90 -3.19 22.19
N LEU A 144 7.50 -2.02 22.05
CA LEU A 144 8.05 -1.53 20.78
C LEU A 144 8.99 -2.56 20.14
N ARG A 145 9.78 -3.26 20.96
CA ARG A 145 10.71 -4.31 20.50
C ARG A 145 9.99 -5.48 19.83
N LEU A 146 8.85 -5.91 20.35
CA LEU A 146 8.05 -6.98 19.74
C LEU A 146 7.48 -6.54 18.39
N ARG A 147 6.94 -5.32 18.30
CA ARG A 147 6.40 -4.76 17.05
C ARG A 147 7.47 -4.67 15.97
N LEU A 148 8.65 -4.16 16.32
CA LEU A 148 9.79 -4.12 15.40
C LEU A 148 10.27 -5.52 15.03
N GLY A 149 10.31 -6.45 15.98
CA GLY A 149 10.63 -7.85 15.71
C GLY A 149 9.69 -8.50 14.71
N VAL A 150 8.37 -8.25 14.82
CA VAL A 150 7.37 -8.72 13.84
C VAL A 150 7.61 -8.12 12.47
N ILE A 151 7.91 -6.81 12.37
CA ILE A 151 8.20 -6.15 11.09
C ILE A 151 9.44 -6.75 10.42
N VAL A 152 10.53 -6.93 11.19
CA VAL A 152 11.77 -7.54 10.68
C VAL A 152 11.53 -8.99 10.23
N ALA A 153 10.76 -9.76 11.01
CA ALA A 153 10.40 -11.13 10.65
C ALA A 153 9.55 -11.17 9.37
N LEU A 154 8.56 -10.29 9.22
CA LEU A 154 7.74 -10.21 8.00
C LEU A 154 8.57 -9.87 6.77
N LEU A 155 9.41 -8.85 6.86
CA LEU A 155 10.26 -8.44 5.75
C LEU A 155 11.31 -9.52 5.42
N GLY A 156 11.95 -10.10 6.43
CA GLY A 156 12.92 -11.18 6.25
C GLY A 156 12.30 -12.42 5.61
N THR A 157 11.10 -12.82 6.05
CA THR A 157 10.36 -13.94 5.46
C THR A 157 9.95 -13.63 4.01
N ALA A 158 9.42 -12.44 3.73
CA ALA A 158 9.04 -12.06 2.37
C ALA A 158 10.26 -12.05 1.44
N THR A 159 11.41 -11.55 1.92
CA THR A 159 12.68 -11.56 1.16
C THR A 159 13.14 -12.99 0.91
N ALA A 160 13.20 -13.84 1.94
CA ALA A 160 13.61 -15.24 1.80
C ALA A 160 12.75 -16.03 0.83
N LEU A 161 11.43 -15.75 0.78
CA LEU A 161 10.49 -16.42 -0.12
C LEU A 161 10.57 -15.93 -1.58
N ARG A 162 11.07 -14.71 -1.82
CA ARG A 162 11.06 -14.10 -3.18
C ARG A 162 12.45 -13.87 -3.79
N ILE A 163 13.52 -14.04 -3.02
CA ILE A 163 14.89 -13.75 -3.49
C ILE A 163 15.37 -14.67 -4.61
N ASN A 164 14.83 -15.91 -4.66
CA ASN A 164 15.13 -16.86 -5.75
C ASN A 164 14.72 -16.33 -7.13
N GLY A 165 13.80 -15.37 -7.21
CA GLY A 165 13.49 -14.68 -8.46
C GLY A 165 14.70 -14.04 -9.14
N LEU A 166 15.77 -13.67 -8.39
CA LEU A 166 17.02 -13.16 -8.97
C LEU A 166 17.77 -14.22 -9.80
N TYR A 167 17.55 -15.49 -9.54
CA TYR A 167 18.17 -16.60 -10.29
C TYR A 167 17.23 -17.16 -11.36
N LEU A 168 15.92 -16.98 -11.18
CA LEU A 168 14.92 -17.49 -12.13
C LEU A 168 14.78 -16.61 -13.36
N PHE A 169 14.91 -15.30 -13.21
CA PHE A 169 14.68 -14.32 -14.27
C PHE A 169 15.98 -13.74 -14.81
N PHE A 170 16.02 -13.52 -16.11
CA PHE A 170 17.12 -12.83 -16.79
C PHE A 170 16.57 -11.97 -17.94
N ILE A 171 17.40 -11.07 -18.44
CA ILE A 171 17.06 -10.28 -19.62
C ILE A 171 17.60 -10.99 -20.87
N ASP A 172 16.69 -11.36 -21.74
CA ASP A 172 17.01 -11.93 -23.04
C ASP A 172 17.04 -10.82 -24.11
N VAL A 173 17.75 -11.04 -25.22
CA VAL A 173 17.99 -10.07 -26.27
C VAL A 173 17.76 -10.70 -27.63
N ASP A 174 16.84 -10.14 -28.43
CA ASP A 174 16.67 -10.52 -29.84
C ASP A 174 17.15 -9.38 -30.76
N ASP A 175 18.19 -9.64 -31.50
CA ASP A 175 18.78 -8.66 -32.42
C ASP A 175 17.93 -8.41 -33.67
N ASN A 176 16.89 -9.20 -33.92
CA ASN A 176 15.97 -9.01 -35.04
C ASN A 176 14.90 -7.94 -34.75
N CYS A 177 14.70 -7.54 -33.50
CA CYS A 177 13.75 -6.51 -33.11
C CYS A 177 14.36 -5.11 -33.11
N ASP A 178 13.48 -4.09 -33.21
CA ASP A 178 13.92 -2.69 -33.04
C ASP A 178 14.57 -2.50 -31.65
N PHE A 179 15.48 -1.53 -31.56
CA PHE A 179 16.30 -1.26 -30.37
C PHE A 179 15.46 -1.19 -29.09
N PHE A 180 14.27 -0.60 -29.12
CA PHE A 180 13.40 -0.41 -27.96
C PHE A 180 12.49 -1.61 -27.65
N HIS A 181 12.52 -2.67 -28.46
CA HIS A 181 11.75 -3.90 -28.27
C HIS A 181 12.63 -5.16 -28.22
N ARG A 182 13.97 -5.00 -28.32
CA ARG A 182 14.90 -6.14 -28.41
C ARG A 182 15.17 -6.83 -27.09
N LYS A 183 14.94 -6.17 -25.94
CA LYS A 183 15.19 -6.74 -24.61
C LYS A 183 13.87 -7.10 -23.95
N TRP A 184 13.74 -8.30 -23.42
CA TRP A 184 12.59 -8.71 -22.61
C TRP A 184 13.02 -9.56 -21.42
N LEU A 185 12.13 -9.65 -20.44
CA LEU A 185 12.33 -10.50 -19.28
C LEU A 185 12.00 -11.94 -19.65
N SER A 186 12.94 -12.87 -19.45
CA SER A 186 12.80 -14.30 -19.68
C SER A 186 13.07 -15.07 -18.39
N SER A 187 12.74 -16.37 -18.37
CA SER A 187 12.99 -17.25 -17.23
C SER A 187 13.71 -18.52 -17.66
N HIS A 188 14.54 -19.08 -16.80
CA HIS A 188 15.18 -20.37 -17.01
C HIS A 188 14.17 -21.51 -16.90
N GLN A 189 13.81 -22.15 -18.02
CA GLN A 189 12.75 -23.14 -18.13
C GLN A 189 12.91 -24.34 -17.18
N GLU A 190 14.10 -24.92 -17.11
CA GLU A 190 14.36 -26.07 -16.23
C GLU A 190 14.25 -25.73 -14.76
N GLU A 191 14.74 -24.56 -14.35
CA GLU A 191 14.62 -24.06 -12.99
C GLU A 191 13.17 -23.65 -12.68
N GLN A 192 12.48 -23.01 -13.61
CA GLN A 192 11.08 -22.63 -13.44
C GLN A 192 10.20 -23.85 -13.19
N ALA A 193 10.37 -24.94 -13.93
CA ALA A 193 9.61 -26.18 -13.73
C ALA A 193 9.76 -26.73 -12.30
N LYS A 194 10.94 -26.66 -11.71
CA LYS A 194 11.20 -27.08 -10.31
C LYS A 194 10.50 -26.18 -9.30
N TRP A 195 10.44 -24.87 -9.57
CA TRP A 195 9.89 -23.87 -8.63
C TRP A 195 8.41 -23.59 -8.85
N THR A 196 7.78 -24.04 -9.94
CA THR A 196 6.37 -23.76 -10.28
C THR A 196 5.42 -24.13 -9.15
N THR A 197 5.57 -25.31 -8.54
CA THR A 197 4.71 -25.73 -7.43
C THR A 197 4.86 -24.81 -6.23
N PHE A 198 6.09 -24.42 -5.90
CA PHE A 198 6.37 -23.49 -4.80
C PHE A 198 5.77 -22.11 -5.07
N GLU A 199 5.94 -21.55 -6.26
CA GLU A 199 5.36 -20.28 -6.67
C GLU A 199 3.83 -20.31 -6.63
N ASN A 200 3.20 -21.38 -7.10
CA ASN A 200 1.74 -21.56 -7.05
C ASN A 200 1.24 -21.60 -5.60
N VAL A 201 1.92 -22.31 -4.70
CA VAL A 201 1.59 -22.34 -3.28
C VAL A 201 1.76 -20.96 -2.65
N LEU A 202 2.85 -20.28 -2.97
CA LEU A 202 3.13 -18.95 -2.44
C LEU A 202 2.09 -17.92 -2.91
N THR A 203 1.69 -18.00 -4.19
CA THR A 203 0.63 -17.16 -4.76
C THR A 203 -0.72 -17.43 -4.11
N PHE A 204 -1.06 -18.71 -3.88
CA PHE A 204 -2.26 -19.06 -3.13
C PHE A 204 -2.29 -18.41 -1.75
N PHE A 205 -1.21 -18.51 -0.97
CA PHE A 205 -1.12 -17.87 0.34
C PHE A 205 -1.15 -16.35 0.25
N HIS A 206 -0.43 -15.78 -0.72
CA HIS A 206 -0.36 -14.34 -0.91
C HIS A 206 -1.72 -13.75 -1.31
N THR A 207 -2.41 -14.33 -2.28
CA THR A 207 -3.63 -13.75 -2.87
C THR A 207 -4.88 -14.25 -2.16
N PHE A 208 -5.07 -15.58 -2.05
CA PHE A 208 -6.31 -16.14 -1.52
C PHE A 208 -6.35 -16.09 0.01
N VAL A 209 -5.35 -16.68 0.68
CA VAL A 209 -5.39 -16.79 2.15
C VAL A 209 -5.31 -15.42 2.81
N SER A 210 -4.44 -14.52 2.34
CA SER A 210 -4.34 -13.17 2.90
C SER A 210 -5.62 -12.38 2.73
N PHE A 211 -6.29 -12.47 1.57
CA PHE A 211 -7.56 -11.79 1.32
C PHE A 211 -8.66 -12.28 2.26
N VAL A 212 -8.86 -13.60 2.36
CA VAL A 212 -9.87 -14.21 3.25
C VAL A 212 -9.59 -13.86 4.72
N LEU A 213 -8.32 -13.93 5.14
CA LEU A 213 -7.94 -13.60 6.52
C LEU A 213 -8.17 -12.11 6.84
N LEU A 214 -7.86 -11.20 5.93
CA LEU A 214 -8.16 -9.77 6.09
C LEU A 214 -9.66 -9.50 6.15
N CYS A 215 -10.48 -10.15 5.32
CA CYS A 215 -11.93 -10.09 5.40
C CYS A 215 -12.43 -10.52 6.78
N ALA A 216 -12.00 -11.69 7.26
CA ALA A 216 -12.41 -12.24 8.55
C ALA A 216 -12.00 -11.33 9.71
N LEU A 217 -10.75 -10.87 9.74
CA LEU A 217 -10.27 -9.95 10.78
C LEU A 217 -11.04 -8.62 10.75
N ASN A 218 -11.31 -8.07 9.56
CA ASN A 218 -12.06 -6.82 9.44
C ASN A 218 -13.49 -6.97 9.99
N ILE A 219 -14.18 -8.06 9.67
CA ILE A 219 -15.51 -8.38 10.20
C ILE A 219 -15.48 -8.49 11.74
N VAL A 220 -14.52 -9.24 12.29
CA VAL A 220 -14.38 -9.42 13.73
C VAL A 220 -14.11 -8.09 14.44
N VAL A 221 -13.20 -7.27 13.93
CA VAL A 221 -12.88 -5.95 14.49
C VAL A 221 -14.12 -5.04 14.48
N VAL A 222 -14.86 -4.99 13.36
CA VAL A 222 -16.10 -4.19 13.24
C VAL A 222 -17.17 -4.69 14.24
N ALA A 223 -17.36 -6.00 14.36
CA ALA A 223 -18.33 -6.58 15.30
C ALA A 223 -18.00 -6.21 16.75
N LYS A 224 -16.73 -6.35 17.16
CA LYS A 224 -16.25 -5.99 18.50
C LYS A 224 -16.38 -4.48 18.76
N LEU A 225 -16.05 -3.64 17.80
CA LEU A 225 -16.20 -2.19 17.90
C LEU A 225 -17.68 -1.78 18.10
N ARG A 226 -18.60 -2.42 17.38
CA ARG A 226 -20.07 -2.18 17.55
C ARG A 226 -20.54 -2.57 18.95
N VAL A 227 -20.09 -3.72 19.48
CA VAL A 227 -20.45 -4.16 20.85
C VAL A 227 -19.91 -3.19 21.90
N GLN A 228 -18.65 -2.78 21.78
CA GLN A 228 -18.04 -1.80 22.68
C GLN A 228 -18.79 -0.46 22.65
N HIS A 229 -19.17 0.03 21.48
CA HIS A 229 -19.96 1.28 21.36
C HIS A 229 -21.32 1.17 22.07
N ARG A 230 -22.02 0.05 21.93
CA ARG A 230 -23.30 -0.19 22.64
C ARG A 230 -23.14 -0.23 24.17
N ARG A 231 -22.07 -0.85 24.67
CA ARG A 231 -21.76 -0.89 26.12
C ARG A 231 -21.48 0.51 26.68
N THR A 232 -20.66 1.31 26.01
CA THR A 232 -20.35 2.68 26.43
C THR A 232 -21.61 3.57 26.44
N ARG A 233 -22.49 3.42 25.45
CA ARG A 233 -23.74 4.18 25.40
C ARG A 233 -24.68 3.82 26.57
N ARG A 234 -24.75 2.55 26.98
CA ARG A 234 -25.55 2.11 28.13
C ARG A 234 -24.99 2.63 29.46
N GLN A 235 -23.68 2.69 29.62
CA GLN A 235 -23.04 3.23 30.82
C GLN A 235 -23.21 4.75 30.98
N SER A 236 -23.22 5.50 29.90
CA SER A 236 -23.44 6.96 29.94
C SER A 236 -24.86 7.36 30.27
N THR A 237 -25.83 6.43 30.22
CA THR A 237 -27.26 6.69 30.50
C THR A 237 -27.61 6.33 31.95
N SER A 238 -26.68 5.83 32.77
CA SER A 238 -26.93 5.47 34.17
C SER A 238 -26.65 6.68 35.09
N PRO A 239 -27.65 7.23 35.82
CA PRO A 239 -27.53 8.43 36.63
C PRO A 239 -26.70 8.28 37.93
N ALA A 240 -26.19 7.10 38.22
CA ALA A 240 -25.57 6.77 39.51
C ALA A 240 -24.15 7.33 39.75
N GLN A 241 -23.54 8.06 38.77
CA GLN A 241 -22.16 8.56 38.90
C GLN A 241 -22.05 10.06 39.22
N LEU A 242 -23.16 10.73 39.61
CA LEU A 242 -23.15 12.18 39.82
C LEU A 242 -22.65 12.64 41.19
N PHE A 243 -22.28 11.74 42.11
CA PHE A 243 -21.92 12.09 43.49
C PHE A 243 -20.60 11.46 43.93
N SER A 244 -19.46 11.92 43.41
CA SER A 244 -18.19 11.76 44.13
C SER A 244 -17.10 12.65 43.49
N THR A 245 -16.96 13.83 44.01
CA THR A 245 -16.03 14.87 43.54
C THR A 245 -14.72 14.84 44.36
N THR A 246 -13.74 14.11 43.85
CA THR A 246 -12.34 14.43 44.15
C THR A 246 -11.68 14.76 42.81
N THR A 247 -11.03 15.91 42.68
CA THR A 247 -10.45 16.50 41.48
C THR A 247 -9.54 15.50 40.74
N SER A 248 -8.75 14.72 41.46
CA SER A 248 -7.88 13.67 40.90
C SER A 248 -8.62 12.52 40.18
N ARG A 249 -9.85 12.18 40.64
CA ARG A 249 -10.69 11.17 39.96
C ARG A 249 -11.31 11.70 38.67
N VAL A 250 -11.60 12.98 38.59
CA VAL A 250 -12.14 13.62 37.38
C VAL A 250 -11.08 13.65 36.30
N GLU A 251 -9.85 14.01 36.63
CA GLU A 251 -8.70 14.02 35.69
C GLU A 251 -8.40 12.62 35.17
N ALA A 252 -8.31 11.60 36.04
CA ALA A 252 -8.10 10.21 35.63
C ALA A 252 -9.24 9.70 34.73
N ALA A 253 -10.49 10.04 35.05
CA ALA A 253 -11.64 9.65 34.23
C ALA A 253 -11.62 10.33 32.83
N GLN A 254 -11.14 11.56 32.76
CA GLN A 254 -10.99 12.29 31.50
C GLN A 254 -9.87 11.68 30.63
N GLU A 255 -8.74 11.35 31.22
CA GLU A 255 -7.64 10.67 30.54
C GLU A 255 -8.05 9.32 29.95
N ILE A 256 -8.76 8.48 30.72
CA ILE A 256 -9.32 7.20 30.23
C ILE A 256 -10.28 7.42 29.07
N ARG A 257 -11.15 8.44 29.11
CA ARG A 257 -12.07 8.74 28.01
C ARG A 257 -11.32 9.15 26.77
N GLU A 258 -10.28 9.95 26.90
CA GLU A 258 -9.46 10.40 25.77
C GLU A 258 -8.69 9.23 25.14
N GLN A 259 -8.09 8.36 25.95
CA GLN A 259 -7.44 7.12 25.46
C GLN A 259 -8.43 6.23 24.69
N GLN A 260 -9.63 6.02 25.22
CA GLN A 260 -10.66 5.25 24.54
C GLN A 260 -11.12 5.90 23.25
N TYR A 261 -11.23 7.23 23.18
CA TYR A 261 -11.57 7.94 21.97
C TYR A 261 -10.48 7.78 20.92
N ARG A 262 -9.21 7.97 21.27
CA ARG A 262 -8.05 7.79 20.40
C ARG A 262 -7.98 6.35 19.85
N LEU A 263 -8.18 5.35 20.69
CA LEU A 263 -8.22 3.95 20.27
C LEU A 263 -9.34 3.70 19.25
N ARG A 264 -10.54 4.22 19.47
CA ARG A 264 -11.66 4.09 18.53
C ARG A 264 -11.35 4.75 17.18
N CYS A 265 -10.72 5.91 17.17
CA CYS A 265 -10.29 6.58 15.94
C CYS A 265 -9.23 5.74 15.20
N ALA A 266 -8.24 5.20 15.89
CA ALA A 266 -7.21 4.33 15.31
C ALA A 266 -7.82 3.05 14.71
N VAL A 267 -8.75 2.41 15.42
CA VAL A 267 -9.44 1.21 14.94
C VAL A 267 -10.31 1.52 13.72
N LYS A 268 -11.07 2.62 13.73
CA LYS A 268 -11.85 3.04 12.55
C LYS A 268 -10.96 3.28 11.34
N THR A 269 -9.83 3.96 11.52
CA THR A 269 -8.85 4.20 10.46
C THR A 269 -8.36 2.87 9.88
N THR A 270 -7.96 1.91 10.72
CA THR A 270 -7.51 0.58 10.29
C THR A 270 -8.60 -0.17 9.50
N VAL A 271 -9.84 -0.18 10.01
CA VAL A 271 -10.98 -0.82 9.33
C VAL A 271 -11.20 -0.23 7.94
N VAL A 272 -11.18 1.10 7.81
CA VAL A 272 -11.39 1.76 6.52
C VAL A 272 -10.24 1.49 5.55
N ILE A 273 -8.99 1.49 6.03
CA ILE A 273 -7.80 1.14 5.22
C ILE A 273 -7.93 -0.29 4.69
N ILE A 274 -8.28 -1.26 5.55
CA ILE A 274 -8.43 -2.66 5.13
C ILE A 274 -9.59 -2.80 4.15
N THR A 275 -10.73 -2.13 4.39
CA THR A 275 -11.87 -2.17 3.48
C THR A 275 -11.52 -1.60 2.11
N ALA A 276 -10.80 -0.47 2.05
CA ALA A 276 -10.32 0.12 0.80
C ALA A 276 -9.33 -0.82 0.09
N TYR A 277 -8.38 -1.41 0.83
CA TYR A 277 -7.45 -2.40 0.30
C TYR A 277 -8.19 -3.60 -0.31
N LEU A 278 -9.14 -4.20 0.41
CA LEU A 278 -9.91 -5.34 -0.07
C LEU A 278 -10.75 -5.00 -1.31
N ALA A 279 -11.39 -3.82 -1.32
CA ALA A 279 -12.18 -3.36 -2.47
C ALA A 279 -11.31 -3.19 -3.73
N CYS A 280 -10.15 -2.56 -3.60
CA CYS A 280 -9.22 -2.37 -4.71
C CYS A 280 -8.56 -3.67 -5.19
N ASN A 281 -8.32 -4.63 -4.28
CA ASN A 281 -7.71 -5.91 -4.62
C ASN A 281 -8.72 -7.00 -4.99
N LEU A 282 -10.01 -6.71 -4.98
CA LEU A 282 -11.05 -7.65 -5.39
C LEU A 282 -10.85 -8.11 -6.84
N VAL A 283 -10.44 -7.21 -7.73
CA VAL A 283 -10.16 -7.53 -9.13
C VAL A 283 -9.03 -8.56 -9.23
N ASN A 284 -7.90 -8.32 -8.55
CA ASN A 284 -6.77 -9.26 -8.53
C ASN A 284 -7.16 -10.63 -7.93
N PHE A 285 -8.01 -10.62 -6.90
CA PHE A 285 -8.54 -11.85 -6.30
C PHE A 285 -9.41 -12.63 -7.28
N VAL A 286 -10.30 -11.96 -8.03
CA VAL A 286 -11.13 -12.59 -9.04
C VAL A 286 -10.29 -13.12 -10.20
N LEU A 287 -9.31 -12.36 -10.68
CA LEU A 287 -8.37 -12.82 -11.71
C LEU A 287 -7.64 -14.08 -11.27
N TYR A 288 -7.12 -14.12 -10.04
CA TYR A 288 -6.48 -15.30 -9.50
C TYR A 288 -7.40 -16.54 -9.49
N ILE A 289 -8.68 -16.38 -9.14
CA ILE A 289 -9.66 -17.47 -9.20
C ILE A 289 -9.87 -17.93 -10.64
N LEU A 290 -9.99 -17.01 -11.58
CA LEU A 290 -10.15 -17.33 -13.01
C LEU A 290 -8.92 -18.05 -13.55
N GLU A 291 -7.72 -17.61 -13.25
CA GLU A 291 -6.45 -18.27 -13.63
C GLU A 291 -6.36 -19.70 -13.10
N THR A 292 -6.80 -19.91 -11.85
CA THR A 292 -6.70 -21.21 -11.19
C THR A 292 -7.76 -22.20 -11.69
N PHE A 293 -9.01 -21.75 -11.89
CA PHE A 293 -10.14 -22.66 -12.15
C PHE A 293 -10.66 -22.60 -13.58
N ARG A 294 -10.38 -21.55 -14.35
CA ARG A 294 -10.94 -21.30 -15.68
C ARG A 294 -9.89 -20.78 -16.66
N ARG A 295 -8.72 -21.39 -16.66
CA ARG A 295 -7.60 -21.00 -17.53
C ARG A 295 -7.99 -20.91 -19.02
N THR A 296 -8.92 -21.76 -19.49
CA THR A 296 -9.45 -21.75 -20.87
C THR A 296 -10.21 -20.48 -21.24
N TRP A 297 -10.67 -19.68 -20.28
CA TRP A 297 -11.34 -18.39 -20.52
C TRP A 297 -10.36 -17.23 -20.70
N ILE A 298 -9.13 -17.44 -20.28
CA ILE A 298 -8.06 -16.43 -20.25
C ILE A 298 -7.15 -16.58 -21.45
N LEU A 299 -6.99 -17.83 -21.94
CA LEU A 299 -6.15 -18.13 -23.08
C LEU A 299 -6.97 -18.23 -24.37
N GLU A 300 -6.41 -17.72 -25.45
CA GLU A 300 -6.88 -17.96 -26.81
C GLU A 300 -6.46 -19.36 -27.28
N SER A 301 -7.03 -19.80 -28.40
CA SER A 301 -6.72 -21.13 -29.02
C SER A 301 -5.25 -21.26 -29.45
N ASN A 302 -4.55 -20.16 -29.63
CA ASN A 302 -3.13 -20.06 -29.97
C ASN A 302 -2.19 -20.05 -28.74
N GLY A 303 -2.75 -20.12 -27.51
CA GLY A 303 -2.01 -20.04 -26.25
C GLY A 303 -1.74 -18.63 -25.74
N SER A 304 -2.06 -17.56 -26.50
CA SER A 304 -1.92 -16.18 -26.04
C SER A 304 -2.98 -15.78 -25.02
N PHE A 305 -2.69 -14.78 -24.19
CA PHE A 305 -3.68 -14.21 -23.29
C PHE A 305 -4.70 -13.38 -24.08
N GLN A 306 -5.97 -13.52 -23.73
CA GLN A 306 -7.01 -12.67 -24.30
C GLN A 306 -6.74 -11.19 -23.95
N PRO A 307 -6.90 -10.25 -24.91
CA PRO A 307 -6.69 -8.83 -24.68
C PRO A 307 -7.49 -8.27 -23.49
N PHE A 308 -8.67 -8.80 -23.25
CA PHE A 308 -9.50 -8.47 -22.11
C PHE A 308 -8.83 -8.79 -20.76
N TYR A 309 -8.16 -9.96 -20.67
CA TYR A 309 -7.44 -10.35 -19.45
C TYR A 309 -6.28 -9.39 -19.16
N VAL A 310 -5.49 -9.03 -20.16
CA VAL A 310 -4.37 -8.09 -20.02
C VAL A 310 -4.86 -6.73 -19.50
N ILE A 311 -5.93 -6.20 -20.08
CA ILE A 311 -6.52 -4.91 -19.68
C ILE A 311 -7.01 -4.96 -18.21
N ILE A 312 -7.68 -6.04 -17.80
CA ILE A 312 -8.17 -6.17 -16.42
C ILE A 312 -7.00 -6.36 -15.45
N SER A 313 -5.92 -7.03 -15.84
CA SER A 313 -4.70 -7.15 -15.05
C SER A 313 -4.04 -5.77 -14.83
N ASP A 314 -3.94 -4.95 -15.88
CA ASP A 314 -3.45 -3.56 -15.76
C ASP A 314 -4.36 -2.71 -14.87
N LEU A 315 -5.68 -2.86 -14.99
CA LEU A 315 -6.64 -2.22 -14.09
C LEU A 315 -6.44 -2.67 -12.63
N GLY A 316 -6.26 -3.97 -12.39
CA GLY A 316 -5.99 -4.52 -11.06
C GLY A 316 -4.75 -3.91 -10.43
N SER A 317 -3.70 -3.70 -11.22
CA SER A 317 -2.46 -3.06 -10.80
C SER A 317 -2.66 -1.58 -10.43
N ASN A 318 -3.40 -0.86 -11.25
CA ASN A 318 -3.75 0.53 -10.99
C ASN A 318 -4.58 0.68 -9.71
N LEU A 319 -5.55 -0.23 -9.48
CA LEU A 319 -6.34 -0.27 -8.26
C LEU A 319 -5.49 -0.59 -7.02
N PHE A 320 -4.49 -1.45 -7.16
CA PHE A 320 -3.57 -1.76 -6.07
C PHE A 320 -2.77 -0.51 -5.66
N VAL A 321 -2.17 0.21 -6.63
CA VAL A 321 -1.50 1.49 -6.41
C VAL A 321 -2.47 2.54 -5.84
N PHE A 322 -3.68 2.63 -6.39
CA PHE A 322 -4.70 3.54 -5.90
C PHE A 322 -5.03 3.30 -4.43
N SER A 323 -5.11 2.03 -3.97
CA SER A 323 -5.35 1.70 -2.56
C SER A 323 -4.28 2.27 -1.63
N SER A 324 -3.03 2.34 -2.09
CA SER A 324 -1.91 2.93 -1.36
C SER A 324 -1.95 4.47 -1.37
N THR A 325 -2.33 5.05 -2.51
CA THR A 325 -2.41 6.51 -2.69
C THR A 325 -3.50 7.15 -1.85
N ILE A 326 -4.66 6.50 -1.70
CA ILE A 326 -5.79 7.08 -0.94
C ILE A 326 -5.62 7.05 0.58
N ARG A 327 -4.61 6.37 1.12
CA ARG A 327 -4.43 6.20 2.58
C ARG A 327 -4.26 7.52 3.32
N ILE A 328 -3.59 8.50 2.73
CA ILE A 328 -3.43 9.83 3.35
C ILE A 328 -4.79 10.49 3.63
N PHE A 329 -5.76 10.36 2.69
CA PHE A 329 -7.11 10.91 2.86
C PHE A 329 -7.89 10.17 3.96
N ILE A 330 -7.67 8.86 4.10
CA ILE A 330 -8.27 8.07 5.17
C ILE A 330 -7.71 8.51 6.52
N TYR A 331 -6.40 8.67 6.65
CA TYR A 331 -5.78 9.21 7.87
C TYR A 331 -6.28 10.62 8.18
N TYR A 332 -6.32 11.50 7.19
CA TYR A 332 -6.81 12.87 7.34
C TYR A 332 -8.27 12.92 7.84
N LYS A 333 -9.13 12.02 7.35
CA LYS A 333 -10.55 11.98 7.71
C LYS A 333 -10.80 11.39 9.10
N TYR A 334 -10.08 10.33 9.47
CA TYR A 334 -10.42 9.49 10.63
C TYR A 334 -9.43 9.61 11.80
N ASN A 335 -8.26 10.21 11.62
CA ASN A 335 -7.25 10.42 12.67
C ASN A 335 -7.05 11.90 12.92
N ALA A 336 -7.54 12.39 14.08
CA ALA A 336 -7.48 13.82 14.43
C ALA A 336 -6.05 14.33 14.63
N GLU A 337 -5.15 13.52 15.18
CA GLU A 337 -3.73 13.85 15.40
C GLU A 337 -3.03 14.05 14.04
N ILE A 338 -3.16 13.06 13.15
CA ILE A 338 -2.54 13.11 11.82
C ILE A 338 -3.16 14.23 10.98
N LYS A 339 -4.47 14.46 11.10
CA LYS A 339 -5.14 15.60 10.46
C LYS A 339 -4.53 16.95 10.86
N LYS A 340 -4.22 17.13 12.15
CA LYS A 340 -3.57 18.35 12.65
C LYS A 340 -2.17 18.46 12.02
N LEU A 341 -1.36 17.42 12.09
CA LEU A 341 0.01 17.39 11.56
C LEU A 341 0.07 17.62 10.05
N ILE A 342 -0.86 17.02 9.28
CA ILE A 342 -0.97 17.28 7.84
C ILE A 342 -1.28 18.75 7.57
N LYS A 343 -2.19 19.37 8.33
CA LYS A 343 -2.51 20.80 8.18
C LYS A 343 -1.32 21.70 8.50
N ASP A 344 -0.51 21.35 9.49
CA ASP A 344 0.67 22.10 9.89
C ASP A 344 1.81 21.99 8.85
N ILE A 345 1.89 20.86 8.14
CA ILE A 345 2.89 20.64 7.08
C ILE A 345 2.45 21.25 5.75
N TRP A 346 1.15 21.18 5.43
CA TRP A 346 0.65 21.72 4.17
C TRP A 346 0.82 23.23 4.17
N VAL A 347 1.53 23.71 3.16
CA VAL A 347 1.93 25.06 2.80
C VAL A 347 0.81 26.13 2.89
N VAL A 348 -0.43 25.72 3.14
CA VAL A 348 -1.57 26.60 3.36
C VAL A 348 -1.27 27.61 4.49
N ASN A 349 -0.61 27.21 5.58
CA ASN A 349 -0.22 28.14 6.62
C ASN A 349 0.92 29.08 6.18
N TYR A 350 1.83 28.58 5.34
CA TYR A 350 2.93 29.39 4.82
C TYR A 350 2.44 30.45 3.82
N VAL A 351 1.53 30.10 2.93
CA VAL A 351 0.91 31.02 1.96
C VAL A 351 -0.01 32.00 2.67
N ILE A 352 -0.77 31.58 3.69
CA ILE A 352 -1.66 32.45 4.46
C ILE A 352 -0.83 33.41 5.35
N GLN A 353 0.28 32.96 5.93
CA GLN A 353 1.17 33.84 6.70
C GLN A 353 1.90 34.87 5.83
N GLN A 354 2.27 34.52 4.60
CA GLN A 354 2.85 35.51 3.65
C GLN A 354 1.81 36.46 3.05
N ALA A 355 0.55 36.05 2.97
CA ALA A 355 -0.55 36.87 2.47
C ALA A 355 -1.15 37.82 3.56
N GLN A 356 -0.82 37.65 4.83
CA GLN A 356 -1.20 38.61 5.86
C GLN A 356 -0.28 39.82 5.76
N PRO A 357 -0.83 41.06 5.57
CA PRO A 357 -0.03 42.26 5.61
C PRO A 357 0.67 42.35 6.96
N PRO A 358 1.89 42.90 7.01
CA PRO A 358 2.63 43.07 8.27
C PRO A 358 1.71 43.76 9.26
N LYS A 359 1.51 43.17 10.45
CA LYS A 359 0.81 43.83 11.55
C LYS A 359 1.54 45.11 11.82
N THR A 360 0.99 46.22 11.35
CA THR A 360 1.45 47.55 11.72
C THR A 360 1.13 47.70 13.21
N ASP A 361 2.14 47.51 14.06
CA ASP A 361 2.06 47.94 15.46
C ASP A 361 1.86 49.43 15.45
N ILE A 362 0.59 49.84 15.48
CA ILE A 362 0.24 51.21 15.80
C ILE A 362 0.55 51.37 17.29
N LEU A 363 1.80 51.74 17.58
CA LEU A 363 2.20 52.32 18.86
C LEU A 363 1.37 53.60 19.05
N LEU A 364 0.22 53.45 19.74
CA LEU A 364 -0.48 54.56 20.35
C LEU A 364 0.47 55.16 21.40
N LYS A 365 1.30 56.12 20.96
CA LYS A 365 1.92 57.09 21.87
C LYS A 365 0.80 57.90 22.51
N THR A 366 0.38 57.51 23.70
CA THR A 366 -0.34 58.38 24.60
C THR A 366 0.64 59.40 25.12
N ASP A 367 0.67 60.58 24.49
CA ASP A 367 1.26 61.74 25.06
C ASP A 367 0.49 62.07 26.35
N LYS A 368 1.16 61.87 27.50
CA LYS A 368 0.73 62.46 28.74
C LYS A 368 0.95 63.97 28.63
N VAL A 369 -0.14 64.70 28.54
CA VAL A 369 -0.15 66.12 28.79
C VAL A 369 -0.24 66.30 30.33
N ASP A 370 0.87 66.73 30.95
CA ASP A 370 0.91 67.25 32.34
C ASP A 370 0.33 68.63 32.30
N VAL A 371 -0.69 68.87 33.15
CA VAL A 371 -1.12 70.18 33.65
C VAL A 371 -1.16 70.14 35.16
#